data_3d2e307841b05e9c7e5c33556a163537
#
_entry.id   3d2e307841b05e9c7e5c33556a163537
#
_cell.length_a   1.000
_cell.length_b   1.000
_cell.length_c   1.000
_cell.angle_alpha   90.00
_cell.angle_beta   90.00
_cell.angle_gamma   90.00
#
_symmetry.space_group_name_H-M   'P 1'
#
loop_
_entity.id
_entity.type
_entity.pdbx_description
1 polymer ?
#
loop_
_entity_poly.entity_id
_entity_poly.type
_entity_poly.pdbx_seq_one_letter_code
_entity_poly.pdbx_strand_id
1 'polypeptide(L)'
;MKIEIIPCLSDNYSYLIFEKKTNTVSIVDPSEFNSCDKVIKKYKKLDFILNTHHHTDHVNGNLKLKEKYGSKILGYNFDKNRIPGIDICLLENQEEKIGNLKFKVIFIPGHTSGHIAFYFRE
;
A
#
# COMPACT_ATOMS: atom_id res chain seq x y z
N MET A 1 5.70 15.39 1.83
CA MET A 1 5.62 13.97 1.45
C MET A 1 6.57 13.69 0.31
N LYS A 2 7.31 12.61 0.39
CA LYS A 2 8.21 12.16 -0.68
C LYS A 2 7.67 10.85 -1.26
N ILE A 3 7.63 10.74 -2.58
CA ILE A 3 7.18 9.52 -3.26
C ILE A 3 8.32 8.98 -4.11
N GLU A 4 8.65 7.69 -3.93
CA GLU A 4 9.58 6.99 -4.80
C GLU A 4 8.83 5.96 -5.62
N ILE A 5 9.09 5.95 -6.92
CA ILE A 5 8.50 4.98 -7.85
C ILE A 5 9.44 3.79 -7.94
N ILE A 6 8.92 2.59 -7.69
CA ILE A 6 9.71 1.36 -7.70
C ILE A 6 9.25 0.48 -8.85
N PRO A 7 10.05 0.35 -9.92
CA PRO A 7 9.73 -0.60 -10.98
C PRO A 7 9.78 -2.04 -10.45
N CYS A 8 8.74 -2.80 -10.73
CA CYS A 8 8.63 -4.20 -10.30
C CYS A 8 8.21 -5.07 -11.48
N LEU A 9 8.66 -6.31 -11.50
CA LEU A 9 8.34 -7.27 -12.56
C LEU A 9 8.70 -6.67 -13.93
N SER A 10 7.95 -6.98 -14.99
CA SER A 10 8.25 -6.45 -16.32
C SER A 10 7.60 -5.09 -16.61
N ASP A 11 6.44 -4.82 -16.01
CA ASP A 11 5.65 -3.62 -16.35
C ASP A 11 4.82 -3.06 -15.19
N ASN A 12 5.16 -3.41 -13.95
CA ASN A 12 4.43 -2.93 -12.77
C ASN A 12 5.25 -1.90 -12.00
N TYR A 13 4.55 -1.08 -11.23
CA TYR A 13 5.17 -0.09 -10.36
C TYR A 13 4.56 -0.15 -8.98
N SER A 14 5.42 -0.05 -7.97
CA SER A 14 5.03 0.17 -6.59
C SER A 14 5.44 1.57 -6.19
N TYR A 15 4.76 2.16 -5.22
CA TYR A 15 5.02 3.54 -4.82
C TYR A 15 5.32 3.58 -3.32
N LEU A 16 6.52 4.06 -2.96
CA LEU A 16 6.88 4.25 -1.57
C LEU A 16 6.59 5.69 -1.19
N ILE A 17 5.90 5.87 -0.06
CA ILE A 17 5.53 7.19 0.46
C ILE A 17 6.26 7.40 1.78
N PHE A 18 7.06 8.45 1.86
CA PHE A 18 7.76 8.82 3.08
C PHE A 18 7.26 10.14 3.61
N GLU A 19 6.84 10.17 4.87
CA GLU A 19 6.48 11.39 5.56
C GLU A 19 7.54 11.69 6.61
N LYS A 20 8.25 12.80 6.42
CA LYS A 20 9.40 13.15 7.25
C LYS A 20 9.02 13.51 8.69
N LYS A 21 7.91 14.24 8.88
CA LYS A 21 7.53 14.74 10.22
C LYS A 21 7.31 13.61 11.22
N THR A 22 6.63 12.55 10.83
CA THR A 22 6.35 11.41 11.69
C THR A 22 7.28 10.23 11.43
N ASN A 23 8.18 10.35 10.47
CA ASN A 23 9.05 9.26 10.03
C ASN A 23 8.22 8.03 9.63
N THR A 24 7.14 8.24 8.91
CA THR A 24 6.23 7.17 8.48
C THR A 24 6.58 6.72 7.07
N VAL A 25 6.77 5.42 6.89
CA VAL A 25 7.11 4.81 5.60
C VAL A 25 5.96 3.89 5.20
N SER A 26 5.43 4.09 4.01
CA SER A 26 4.32 3.30 3.48
C SER A 26 4.61 2.90 2.04
N ILE A 27 4.01 1.81 1.59
CA ILE A 27 4.13 1.36 0.21
C ILE A 27 2.76 1.03 -0.37
N VAL A 28 2.55 1.41 -1.62
CA VAL A 28 1.31 1.12 -2.35
C VAL A 28 1.59 -0.01 -3.32
N ASP A 29 0.78 -1.06 -3.25
CA ASP A 29 0.81 -2.21 -4.15
C ASP A 29 2.20 -2.82 -4.34
N PRO A 30 2.77 -3.44 -3.29
CA PRO A 30 4.09 -4.07 -3.42
C PRO A 30 4.00 -5.32 -4.30
N SER A 31 4.32 -5.15 -5.59
CA SER A 31 4.19 -6.18 -6.61
C SER A 31 5.15 -7.35 -6.38
N GLU A 32 6.31 -7.06 -5.81
CA GLU A 32 7.30 -8.10 -5.57
C GLU A 32 8.19 -7.70 -4.39
N PHE A 33 8.56 -8.70 -3.56
CA PHE A 33 9.31 -8.43 -2.34
C PHE A 33 10.69 -7.83 -2.62
N ASN A 34 11.48 -8.45 -3.49
CA ASN A 34 12.89 -8.07 -3.65
C ASN A 34 13.08 -6.63 -4.12
N SER A 35 12.37 -6.21 -5.15
CA SER A 35 12.47 -4.84 -5.67
C SER A 35 12.02 -3.81 -4.65
N CYS A 36 10.94 -4.10 -3.93
CA CYS A 36 10.42 -3.19 -2.91
C CYS A 36 11.34 -3.12 -1.70
N ASP A 37 11.80 -4.26 -1.20
CA ASP A 37 12.67 -4.31 -0.02
C ASP A 37 13.97 -3.56 -0.22
N LYS A 38 14.52 -3.62 -1.43
CA LYS A 38 15.76 -2.90 -1.77
C LYS A 38 15.62 -1.40 -1.52
N VAL A 39 14.46 -0.83 -1.81
CA VAL A 39 14.20 0.60 -1.59
C VAL A 39 13.83 0.84 -0.12
N ILE A 40 12.99 -0.01 0.47
CA ILE A 40 12.54 0.13 1.85
C ILE A 40 13.72 0.10 2.83
N LYS A 41 14.74 -0.71 2.57
CA LYS A 41 15.93 -0.80 3.43
C LYS A 41 16.60 0.53 3.69
N LYS A 42 16.51 1.46 2.75
CA LYS A 42 17.09 2.80 2.91
C LYS A 42 16.42 3.57 4.05
N TYR A 43 15.16 3.24 4.34
CA TYR A 43 14.40 3.88 5.41
C TYR A 43 14.38 3.08 6.70
N LYS A 44 14.81 1.82 6.66
CA LYS A 44 14.95 0.92 7.82
C LYS A 44 13.63 0.55 8.50
N LYS A 45 12.49 0.83 7.89
CA LYS A 45 11.17 0.52 8.43
C LYS A 45 10.13 0.52 7.33
N LEU A 46 9.00 -0.13 7.60
CA LEU A 46 7.80 -0.02 6.77
C LEU A 46 6.60 -0.11 7.70
N ASP A 47 5.86 0.98 7.81
CA ASP A 47 4.72 1.07 8.73
C ASP A 47 3.43 0.54 8.11
N PHE A 48 3.17 0.88 6.85
CA PHE A 48 1.92 0.55 6.21
C PHE A 48 2.09 0.02 4.79
N ILE A 49 1.21 -0.89 4.41
CA ILE A 49 1.06 -1.38 3.04
C ILE A 49 -0.37 -1.04 2.62
N LEU A 50 -0.52 -0.33 1.50
CA LEU A 50 -1.82 0.06 0.97
C LEU A 50 -2.06 -0.67 -0.35
N ASN A 51 -3.16 -1.41 -0.44
CA ASN A 51 -3.49 -2.13 -1.67
C ASN A 51 -4.68 -1.48 -2.37
N THR A 52 -4.52 -1.18 -3.66
CA THR A 52 -5.59 -0.63 -4.47
C THR A 52 -6.59 -1.70 -4.89
N HIS A 53 -6.15 -2.94 -5.05
CA HIS A 53 -7.02 -4.07 -5.38
C HIS A 53 -6.29 -5.39 -5.05
N HIS A 54 -6.93 -6.52 -5.33
CA HIS A 54 -6.45 -7.82 -4.87
C HIS A 54 -5.65 -8.64 -5.91
N HIS A 55 -5.42 -8.12 -7.11
CA HIS A 55 -4.67 -8.86 -8.13
C HIS A 55 -3.25 -9.20 -7.63
N THR A 56 -2.78 -10.40 -7.95
CA THR A 56 -1.51 -10.92 -7.46
C THR A 56 -0.33 -9.97 -7.72
N ASP A 57 -0.28 -9.37 -8.90
CA ASP A 57 0.78 -8.44 -9.27
C ASP A 57 0.77 -7.13 -8.48
N HIS A 58 -0.20 -6.93 -7.58
CA HIS A 58 -0.26 -5.76 -6.71
C HIS A 58 -0.16 -6.11 -5.22
N VAL A 59 -0.32 -7.38 -4.87
CA VAL A 59 -0.30 -7.80 -3.45
C VAL A 59 0.76 -8.87 -3.16
N ASN A 60 1.54 -9.26 -4.17
CA ASN A 60 2.45 -10.38 -4.05
C ASN A 60 3.52 -10.21 -2.96
N GLY A 61 3.90 -8.99 -2.65
CA GLY A 61 4.88 -8.70 -1.61
C GLY A 61 4.31 -8.53 -0.20
N ASN A 62 2.98 -8.55 -0.05
CA ASN A 62 2.34 -8.22 1.23
C ASN A 62 2.86 -9.03 2.41
N LEU A 63 2.80 -10.35 2.33
CA LEU A 63 3.11 -11.21 3.49
C LEU A 63 4.57 -11.17 3.88
N LYS A 64 5.49 -11.18 2.92
CA LYS A 64 6.92 -11.13 3.23
C LYS A 64 7.32 -9.79 3.83
N LEU A 65 6.75 -8.69 3.34
CA LEU A 65 7.02 -7.37 3.89
C LEU A 65 6.43 -7.23 5.28
N LYS A 66 5.20 -7.72 5.49
CA LYS A 66 4.58 -7.71 6.81
C LYS A 66 5.39 -8.52 7.81
N GLU A 67 5.85 -9.71 7.41
CA GLU A 67 6.67 -10.56 8.28
C GLU A 67 7.97 -9.84 8.67
N LYS A 68 8.63 -9.21 7.71
CA LYS A 68 9.92 -8.56 7.96
C LYS A 68 9.81 -7.28 8.78
N TYR A 69 8.81 -6.43 8.51
CA TYR A 69 8.73 -5.09 9.10
C TYR A 69 7.59 -4.90 10.11
N GLY A 70 6.70 -5.85 10.23
CA GLY A 70 5.53 -5.71 11.12
C GLY A 70 4.50 -4.72 10.61
N SER A 71 4.46 -4.51 9.30
CA SER A 71 3.59 -3.50 8.66
C SER A 71 2.11 -3.84 8.82
N LYS A 72 1.27 -2.79 8.86
CA LYS A 72 -0.19 -2.96 8.79
C LYS A 72 -0.64 -2.85 7.34
N ILE A 73 -1.49 -3.76 6.92
CA ILE A 73 -1.98 -3.83 5.54
C ILE A 73 -3.39 -3.27 5.46
N LEU A 74 -3.58 -2.25 4.63
CA LEU A 74 -4.85 -1.57 4.41
C LEU A 74 -5.37 -1.91 3.01
N GLY A 75 -6.64 -2.25 2.92
CA GLY A 75 -7.27 -2.55 1.65
C GLY A 75 -8.79 -2.44 1.75
N TYR A 76 -9.46 -2.57 0.60
CA TYR A 76 -10.90 -2.42 0.54
C TYR A 76 -11.62 -3.57 1.25
N ASN A 77 -12.58 -3.24 2.11
CA ASN A 77 -13.33 -4.23 2.88
C ASN A 77 -14.01 -5.28 1.99
N PHE A 78 -14.48 -4.88 0.81
CA PHE A 78 -15.10 -5.80 -0.15
C PHE A 78 -14.17 -6.96 -0.53
N ASP A 79 -12.86 -6.73 -0.57
CA ASP A 79 -11.86 -7.72 -0.96
C ASP A 79 -11.10 -8.32 0.21
N LYS A 80 -11.59 -8.16 1.43
CA LYS A 80 -10.85 -8.59 2.64
C LYS A 80 -10.40 -10.04 2.62
N ASN A 81 -11.16 -10.93 1.97
CA ASN A 81 -10.83 -12.35 1.89
C ASN A 81 -9.84 -12.68 0.76
N ARG A 82 -9.50 -11.68 -0.08
CA ARG A 82 -8.61 -11.86 -1.24
C ARG A 82 -7.30 -11.10 -1.11
N ILE A 83 -7.17 -10.23 -0.11
CA ILE A 83 -5.95 -9.47 0.14
C ILE A 83 -5.15 -10.17 1.24
N PRO A 84 -3.97 -10.74 0.92
CA PRO A 84 -3.18 -11.47 1.91
C PRO A 84 -2.77 -10.58 3.09
N GLY A 85 -3.06 -11.04 4.31
CA GLY A 85 -2.61 -10.39 5.53
C GLY A 85 -3.29 -9.08 5.89
N ILE A 86 -4.45 -8.77 5.29
CA ILE A 86 -5.13 -7.50 5.54
C ILE A 86 -5.42 -7.29 7.03
N ASP A 87 -5.11 -6.09 7.52
CA ASP A 87 -5.33 -5.70 8.91
C ASP A 87 -6.44 -4.67 9.04
N ILE A 88 -6.47 -3.70 8.14
CA ILE A 88 -7.42 -2.58 8.19
C ILE A 88 -8.28 -2.60 6.94
N CYS A 89 -9.57 -2.83 7.13
CA CYS A 89 -10.53 -2.90 6.03
C CYS A 89 -11.14 -1.51 5.82
N LEU A 90 -10.98 -0.99 4.61
CA LEU A 90 -11.41 0.37 4.26
C LEU A 90 -12.74 0.34 3.53
N LEU A 91 -13.56 1.34 3.79
CA LEU A 91 -14.85 1.53 3.12
C LEU A 91 -14.75 2.70 2.13
N GLU A 92 -15.63 2.70 1.14
CA GLU A 92 -15.74 3.79 0.18
C GLU A 92 -15.98 5.10 0.92
N ASN A 93 -15.27 6.16 0.53
CA ASN A 93 -15.32 7.50 1.10
C ASN A 93 -14.78 7.62 2.53
N GLN A 94 -14.24 6.53 3.08
CA GLN A 94 -13.60 6.58 4.39
C GLN A 94 -12.35 7.46 4.34
N GLU A 95 -12.14 8.25 5.39
CA GLU A 95 -10.90 9.01 5.57
C GLU A 95 -10.04 8.33 6.62
N GLU A 96 -8.74 8.23 6.33
CA GLU A 96 -7.77 7.61 7.22
C GLU A 96 -6.46 8.40 7.17
N LYS A 97 -5.53 8.02 8.06
CA LYS A 97 -4.20 8.63 8.11
C LYS A 97 -3.12 7.57 8.10
N ILE A 98 -2.01 7.88 7.42
CA ILE A 98 -0.74 7.20 7.61
C ILE A 98 0.24 8.26 8.11
N GLY A 99 0.64 8.16 9.39
CA GLY A 99 1.32 9.28 10.04
C GLY A 99 0.40 10.48 10.09
N ASN A 100 0.85 11.63 9.59
CA ASN A 100 0.04 12.84 9.47
C ASN A 100 -0.57 13.02 8.09
N LEU A 101 -0.35 12.09 7.18
CA LEU A 101 -0.91 12.17 5.83
C LEU A 101 -2.33 11.63 5.83
N LYS A 102 -3.28 12.50 5.56
CA LYS A 102 -4.69 12.11 5.42
C LYS A 102 -4.96 11.65 4.00
N PHE A 103 -5.77 10.61 3.86
CA PHE A 103 -6.24 10.17 2.56
C PHE A 103 -7.70 9.79 2.62
N LYS A 104 -8.35 9.85 1.45
CA LYS A 104 -9.73 9.42 1.27
C LYS A 104 -9.75 8.22 0.34
N VAL A 105 -10.58 7.24 0.64
CA VAL A 105 -10.76 6.04 -0.18
C VAL A 105 -11.77 6.35 -1.28
N ILE A 106 -11.33 6.23 -2.53
CA ILE A 106 -12.18 6.45 -3.71
C ILE A 106 -12.43 5.12 -4.40
N PHE A 107 -13.68 4.74 -4.55
CA PHE A 107 -14.04 3.52 -5.28
C PHE A 107 -13.93 3.75 -6.79
N ILE A 108 -13.21 2.87 -7.48
CA ILE A 108 -13.03 2.94 -8.94
C ILE A 108 -13.57 1.66 -9.55
N PRO A 109 -14.80 1.66 -10.09
CA PRO A 109 -15.36 0.48 -10.75
C PRO A 109 -14.73 0.25 -12.12
N GLY A 110 -14.79 -0.98 -12.62
CA GLY A 110 -14.44 -1.31 -14.00
C GLY A 110 -13.22 -2.19 -14.18
N HIS A 111 -12.20 -2.09 -13.34
CA HIS A 111 -11.03 -2.97 -13.43
C HIS A 111 -11.26 -4.28 -12.67
N THR A 112 -11.69 -4.15 -11.42
CA THR A 112 -12.20 -5.25 -10.61
C THR A 112 -13.37 -4.70 -9.80
N SER A 113 -14.13 -5.59 -9.16
CA SER A 113 -15.24 -5.16 -8.31
C SER A 113 -14.78 -4.45 -7.04
N GLY A 114 -13.51 -4.56 -6.68
CA GLY A 114 -12.98 -4.01 -5.44
C GLY A 114 -11.85 -3.00 -5.61
N HIS A 115 -11.70 -2.40 -6.80
CA HIS A 115 -10.60 -1.47 -7.05
C HIS A 115 -10.87 -0.12 -6.41
N ILE A 116 -9.91 0.38 -5.60
CA ILE A 116 -9.96 1.69 -4.96
C ILE A 116 -8.70 2.49 -5.26
N ALA A 117 -8.78 3.80 -5.04
CA ALA A 117 -7.64 4.69 -5.07
C ALA A 117 -7.53 5.40 -3.73
N PHE A 118 -6.34 5.84 -3.41
CA PHE A 118 -6.06 6.60 -2.20
C PHE A 118 -5.78 8.04 -2.58
N TYR A 119 -6.68 8.94 -2.20
CA TYR A 119 -6.55 10.35 -2.52
C TYR A 119 -5.94 11.09 -1.33
N PHE A 120 -4.70 11.52 -1.48
CA PHE A 120 -3.98 12.26 -0.44
C PHE A 120 -4.09 13.75 -0.69
N ARG A 121 -4.32 14.50 0.37
CA ARG A 121 -4.25 15.96 0.35
C ARG A 121 -3.04 16.40 1.17
N GLU A 122 -2.28 17.31 0.63
CA GLU A 122 -1.21 17.96 1.36
C GLU A 122 -1.60 19.36 1.81
#